data_a5f5c26156a85bc04a81e2a10fa7c595
#
_entry.id   a5f5c26156a85bc04a81e2a10fa7c595
#
_cell.length_a   1.000
_cell.length_b   1.000
_cell.length_c   1.000
_cell.angle_alpha   90.00
_cell.angle_beta   90.00
_cell.angle_gamma   90.00
#
_symmetry.space_group_name_H-M   'P 1'
#
loop_
_entity.id
_entity.type
_entity.pdbx_description
1 polymer ?
#
loop_
_entity_poly.entity_id
_entity_poly.type
_entity_poly.pdbx_seq_one_letter_code
_entity_poly.pdbx_strand_id
1 'polypeptide(L)'
;MLDKRRHKRFRLDLMEINGKMILADRVEIIDISIGGVALKTDRRLNVGKEYLLKLGDKGKSIDVKGIIVRCELSKIEERCNGEKVSIYAAGMMFKDVSPDTIADFLNSIEQDKKEAMPVMADRRFAVRFYITTPWEKTLCFPAQFKVKEISLSGMLIQTDQALGIESMIPMGLSLKADNPVNFIGRVASCRVTEDTGQAQYEIGVEFKGLTDTDRTSLKTFIDYLGVAGM
;
A
#
# COMPACT_ATOMS: atom_id res chain seq x y z
N MET A 1 -33.31 17.08 11.84
CA MET A 1 -32.53 17.12 10.58
C MET A 1 -32.74 15.82 9.86
N LEU A 2 -33.39 15.79 8.68
CA LEU A 2 -33.60 14.55 7.94
C LEU A 2 -32.27 14.02 7.41
N ASP A 3 -31.99 12.75 7.70
CA ASP A 3 -30.78 12.08 7.19
C ASP A 3 -30.88 11.90 5.68
N LYS A 4 -30.08 12.68 4.92
CA LYS A 4 -30.06 12.69 3.45
C LYS A 4 -29.27 11.51 2.86
N ARG A 5 -28.85 10.54 3.67
CA ARG A 5 -28.03 9.41 3.22
C ARG A 5 -28.86 8.39 2.46
N ARG A 6 -28.32 7.87 1.35
CA ARG A 6 -29.01 6.87 0.51
C ARG A 6 -29.14 5.50 1.20
N HIS A 7 -28.26 5.17 2.15
CA HIS A 7 -28.22 3.86 2.80
C HIS A 7 -28.02 4.02 4.30
N LYS A 8 -28.74 3.20 5.07
CA LYS A 8 -28.58 3.07 6.53
C LYS A 8 -27.17 2.58 6.86
N ARG A 9 -26.56 3.13 7.90
CA ARG A 9 -25.29 2.68 8.45
C ARG A 9 -25.51 1.88 9.70
N PHE A 10 -24.71 0.84 9.85
CA PHE A 10 -24.70 -0.01 11.04
C PHE A 10 -23.38 0.19 11.76
N ARG A 11 -23.47 0.45 13.08
CA ARG A 11 -22.28 0.55 13.94
C ARG A 11 -21.86 -0.86 14.34
N LEU A 12 -20.56 -1.09 14.40
CA LEU A 12 -19.97 -2.39 14.69
C LEU A 12 -19.25 -2.38 16.04
N ASP A 13 -19.80 -1.67 17.03
CA ASP A 13 -19.18 -1.50 18.35
C ASP A 13 -19.00 -2.83 19.10
N LEU A 14 -19.83 -3.83 18.80
CA LEU A 14 -19.83 -5.16 19.43
C LEU A 14 -19.21 -6.26 18.55
N MET A 15 -18.84 -5.95 17.31
CA MET A 15 -18.25 -6.91 16.38
C MET A 15 -16.91 -6.40 15.88
N GLU A 16 -15.86 -7.21 16.02
CA GLU A 16 -14.57 -6.88 15.43
C GLU A 16 -14.53 -7.34 13.97
N ILE A 17 -14.77 -6.41 13.06
CA ILE A 17 -14.54 -6.63 11.63
C ILE A 17 -13.26 -5.92 11.23
N ASN A 18 -12.33 -6.71 10.77
CA ASN A 18 -11.03 -6.25 10.29
C ASN A 18 -10.92 -6.45 8.78
N GLY A 19 -10.19 -5.58 8.15
CA GLY A 19 -9.88 -5.69 6.74
C GLY A 19 -8.41 -5.44 6.45
N LYS A 20 -8.04 -5.69 5.21
CA LYS A 20 -6.71 -5.43 4.67
C LYS A 20 -6.84 -4.48 3.49
N MET A 21 -5.89 -3.58 3.36
CA MET A 21 -5.74 -2.70 2.22
C MET A 21 -4.31 -2.78 1.69
N ILE A 22 -4.14 -2.52 0.40
CA ILE A 22 -2.81 -2.46 -0.22
C ILE A 22 -2.53 -0.99 -0.50
N LEU A 23 -1.62 -0.42 0.25
CA LEU A 23 -1.15 0.94 0.05
C LEU A 23 -0.01 0.92 -0.96
N ALA A 24 0.08 1.98 -1.76
CA ALA A 24 1.07 2.13 -2.81
C ALA A 24 1.73 3.50 -2.69
N ASP A 25 3.02 3.52 -2.37
CA ASP A 25 3.81 4.74 -2.29
C ASP A 25 4.85 4.78 -3.41
N ARG A 26 5.03 5.95 -4.01
CA ARG A 26 6.14 6.16 -4.95
C ARG A 26 7.45 6.15 -4.17
N VAL A 27 8.45 5.44 -4.72
CA VAL A 27 9.78 5.35 -4.13
C VAL A 27 10.85 5.75 -5.14
N GLU A 28 11.97 6.25 -4.65
CA GLU A 28 13.17 6.47 -5.46
C GLU A 28 14.09 5.26 -5.29
N ILE A 29 14.50 4.61 -6.37
CA ILE A 29 15.50 3.55 -6.30
C ILE A 29 16.88 4.18 -6.39
N ILE A 30 17.73 3.86 -5.40
CA ILE A 30 19.13 4.28 -5.35
C ILE A 30 19.96 3.33 -6.21
N ASP A 31 19.88 2.05 -5.92
CA ASP A 31 20.53 0.98 -6.66
C ASP A 31 19.69 -0.31 -6.62
N ILE A 32 19.88 -1.18 -7.59
CA ILE A 32 19.26 -2.49 -7.67
C ILE A 32 20.29 -3.54 -8.08
N SER A 33 20.13 -4.76 -7.58
CA SER A 33 20.91 -5.93 -7.93
C SER A 33 19.99 -7.15 -8.09
N ILE A 34 20.54 -8.28 -8.51
CA ILE A 34 19.76 -9.53 -8.61
C ILE A 34 19.18 -10.01 -7.28
N GLY A 35 19.77 -9.62 -6.14
CA GLY A 35 19.31 -10.06 -4.81
C GLY A 35 18.51 -9.01 -4.03
N GLY A 36 18.40 -7.77 -4.53
CA GLY A 36 17.72 -6.74 -3.76
C GLY A 36 17.87 -5.33 -4.32
N VAL A 37 17.29 -4.39 -3.59
CA VAL A 37 17.21 -2.98 -3.98
C VAL A 37 17.46 -2.07 -2.78
N ALA A 38 18.14 -0.95 -3.02
CA ALA A 38 18.17 0.17 -2.11
C ALA A 38 17.24 1.27 -2.62
N LEU A 39 16.40 1.80 -1.74
CA LEU A 39 15.38 2.78 -2.10
C LEU A 39 15.28 3.90 -1.08
N LYS A 40 14.73 5.05 -1.51
CA LYS A 40 14.30 6.14 -0.64
C LYS A 40 12.78 6.27 -0.66
N THR A 41 12.23 6.59 0.49
CA THR A 41 10.79 6.80 0.69
C THR A 41 10.57 7.86 1.76
N ASP A 42 9.45 8.55 1.74
CA ASP A 42 9.03 9.47 2.80
C ASP A 42 8.31 8.75 3.96
N ARG A 43 8.18 7.43 3.87
CA ARG A 43 7.59 6.58 4.90
C ARG A 43 8.63 5.68 5.55
N ARG A 44 8.61 5.58 6.87
CA ARG A 44 9.40 4.58 7.59
C ARG A 44 8.85 3.19 7.34
N LEU A 45 9.68 2.30 6.77
CA LEU A 45 9.34 0.91 6.51
C LEU A 45 9.72 0.02 7.70
N ASN A 46 8.93 -1.00 7.94
CA ASN A 46 9.16 -1.94 9.05
C ASN A 46 10.17 -3.03 8.64
N VAL A 47 11.29 -3.08 9.32
CA VAL A 47 12.31 -4.14 9.11
C VAL A 47 11.71 -5.51 9.43
N GLY A 48 12.02 -6.50 8.59
CA GLY A 48 11.48 -7.86 8.68
C GLY A 48 10.09 -8.05 8.06
N LYS A 49 9.41 -6.98 7.63
CA LYS A 49 8.11 -7.07 6.93
C LYS A 49 8.31 -7.23 5.43
N GLU A 50 7.35 -7.93 4.82
CA GLU A 50 7.28 -8.17 3.37
C GLU A 50 6.52 -7.05 2.67
N TYR A 51 7.06 -6.63 1.51
CA TYR A 51 6.52 -5.59 0.65
C TYR A 51 6.55 -6.07 -0.81
N LEU A 52 5.67 -5.54 -1.63
CA LEU A 52 5.66 -5.76 -3.07
C LEU A 52 6.18 -4.51 -3.79
N LEU A 53 7.30 -4.63 -4.47
CA LEU A 53 7.86 -3.57 -5.30
C LEU A 53 7.41 -3.77 -6.74
N LYS A 54 6.75 -2.76 -7.30
CA LYS A 54 6.38 -2.69 -8.71
C LYS A 54 7.37 -1.79 -9.43
N LEU A 55 8.00 -2.33 -10.43
CA LEU A 55 8.95 -1.63 -11.29
C LEU A 55 8.39 -1.62 -12.70
N GLY A 56 8.34 -0.45 -13.35
CA GLY A 56 7.83 -0.34 -14.72
C GLY A 56 8.61 0.67 -15.55
N ASP A 57 8.82 0.36 -16.82
CA ASP A 57 9.34 1.27 -17.83
C ASP A 57 8.74 0.92 -19.19
N LYS A 58 8.22 1.94 -19.91
CA LYS A 58 7.74 1.86 -21.31
C LYS A 58 6.89 0.63 -21.65
N GLY A 59 5.96 0.27 -20.76
CA GLY A 59 5.04 -0.86 -20.97
C GLY A 59 5.57 -2.22 -20.52
N LYS A 60 6.80 -2.30 -20.02
CA LYS A 60 7.32 -3.47 -19.30
C LYS A 60 7.21 -3.23 -17.81
N SER A 61 6.72 -4.20 -17.06
CA SER A 61 6.63 -4.11 -15.61
C SER A 61 6.96 -5.46 -14.95
N ILE A 62 7.54 -5.38 -13.76
CA ILE A 62 7.79 -6.53 -12.91
C ILE A 62 7.31 -6.26 -11.50
N ASP A 63 6.67 -7.23 -10.88
CA ASP A 63 6.25 -7.24 -9.50
C ASP A 63 7.20 -8.12 -8.69
N VAL A 64 7.93 -7.53 -7.73
CA VAL A 64 8.95 -8.23 -6.95
C VAL A 64 8.61 -8.16 -5.47
N LYS A 65 8.42 -9.32 -4.84
CA LYS A 65 8.29 -9.42 -3.39
C LYS A 65 9.66 -9.31 -2.72
N GLY A 66 9.71 -8.70 -1.55
CA GLY A 66 10.94 -8.65 -0.77
C GLY A 66 10.70 -8.23 0.67
N ILE A 67 11.71 -8.48 1.48
CA ILE A 67 11.71 -8.19 2.91
C ILE A 67 12.61 -6.98 3.16
N ILE A 68 12.13 -6.01 3.93
CA ILE A 68 12.97 -4.89 4.36
C ILE A 68 13.99 -5.38 5.37
N VAL A 69 15.27 -5.25 5.04
CA VAL A 69 16.40 -5.67 5.89
C VAL A 69 17.00 -4.53 6.69
N ARG A 70 16.77 -3.28 6.25
CA ARG A 70 17.14 -2.06 6.98
C ARG A 70 16.25 -0.91 6.56
N CYS A 71 16.04 0.06 7.47
CA CYS A 71 15.37 1.32 7.17
C CYS A 71 15.86 2.38 8.17
N GLU A 72 16.54 3.39 7.67
CA GLU A 72 17.18 4.43 8.46
C GLU A 72 16.77 5.81 7.97
N LEU A 73 16.65 6.78 8.88
CA LEU A 73 16.44 8.18 8.52
C LEU A 73 17.66 8.68 7.75
N SER A 74 17.49 9.09 6.51
CA SER A 74 18.54 9.61 5.65
C SER A 74 18.70 11.12 5.79
N LYS A 75 17.58 11.86 5.69
CA LYS A 75 17.54 13.31 5.82
C LYS A 75 16.12 13.80 6.10
N ILE A 76 16.01 15.06 6.47
CA ILE A 76 14.73 15.78 6.50
C ILE A 76 14.77 16.79 5.34
N GLU A 77 13.77 16.76 4.49
CA GLU A 77 13.58 17.69 3.37
C GLU A 77 12.44 18.65 3.68
N GLU A 78 12.58 19.90 3.24
CA GLU A 78 11.52 20.88 3.27
C GLU A 78 10.89 20.96 1.88
N ARG A 79 9.59 20.71 1.79
CA ARG A 79 8.83 20.84 0.54
C ARG A 79 8.54 22.31 0.24
N CYS A 80 8.18 22.62 -0.99
CA CYS A 80 7.86 23.99 -1.44
C CYS A 80 6.74 24.66 -0.64
N ASN A 81 5.92 23.92 0.08
CA ASN A 81 4.86 24.39 0.97
C ASN A 81 5.34 24.63 2.41
N GLY A 82 6.64 24.49 2.72
CA GLY A 82 7.22 24.62 4.06
C GLY A 82 7.06 23.36 4.94
N GLU A 83 6.47 22.28 4.45
CA GLU A 83 6.32 21.03 5.17
C GLU A 83 7.65 20.29 5.26
N LYS A 84 8.05 19.88 6.47
CA LYS A 84 9.25 19.05 6.69
C LYS A 84 8.89 17.57 6.58
N VAL A 85 9.51 16.89 5.64
CA VAL A 85 9.29 15.47 5.37
C VAL A 85 10.56 14.67 5.68
N SER A 86 10.41 13.63 6.46
CA SER A 86 11.50 12.69 6.76
C SER A 86 11.71 11.74 5.58
N ILE A 87 12.92 11.68 5.04
CA ILE A 87 13.29 10.75 3.96
C ILE A 87 14.10 9.61 4.56
N TYR A 88 13.64 8.39 4.33
CA TYR A 88 14.28 7.17 4.80
C TYR A 88 15.00 6.46 3.66
N ALA A 89 16.20 5.94 3.96
CA ALA A 89 16.91 5.00 3.10
C ALA A 89 16.61 3.57 3.58
N ALA A 90 16.11 2.73 2.70
CA ALA A 90 15.77 1.35 3.02
C ALA A 90 16.46 0.38 2.08
N GLY A 91 16.84 -0.79 2.62
CA GLY A 91 17.30 -1.94 1.85
C GLY A 91 16.25 -3.03 1.86
N MET A 92 15.90 -3.54 0.70
CA MET A 92 14.96 -4.62 0.50
C MET A 92 15.67 -5.81 -0.15
N MET A 93 15.60 -6.97 0.45
CA MET A 93 16.09 -8.23 -0.10
C MET A 93 14.94 -8.91 -0.85
N PHE A 94 15.16 -9.30 -2.08
CA PHE A 94 14.16 -9.98 -2.90
C PHE A 94 13.85 -11.39 -2.38
N LYS A 95 12.59 -11.79 -2.54
CA LYS A 95 12.07 -13.07 -2.10
C LYS A 95 11.19 -13.66 -3.21
N ASP A 96 11.22 -14.98 -3.35
CA ASP A 96 10.36 -15.71 -4.28
C ASP A 96 10.46 -15.25 -5.75
N VAL A 97 11.61 -14.72 -6.15
CA VAL A 97 11.91 -14.33 -7.54
C VAL A 97 13.21 -14.95 -7.99
N SER A 98 13.22 -15.47 -9.22
CA SER A 98 14.44 -16.02 -9.82
C SER A 98 15.44 -14.89 -10.11
N PRO A 99 16.75 -15.11 -9.83
CA PRO A 99 17.79 -14.17 -10.24
C PRO A 99 17.76 -13.87 -11.75
N ASP A 100 17.42 -14.85 -12.58
CA ASP A 100 17.31 -14.70 -14.04
C ASP A 100 16.18 -13.73 -14.41
N THR A 101 15.04 -13.79 -13.73
CA THR A 101 13.92 -12.88 -13.96
C THR A 101 14.33 -11.42 -13.70
N ILE A 102 15.10 -11.17 -12.65
CA ILE A 102 15.61 -9.83 -12.35
C ILE A 102 16.69 -9.42 -13.36
N ALA A 103 17.58 -10.34 -13.71
CA ALA A 103 18.62 -10.08 -14.72
C ALA A 103 18.01 -9.75 -16.09
N ASP A 104 17.02 -10.51 -16.54
CA ASP A 104 16.32 -10.27 -17.81
C ASP A 104 15.60 -8.92 -17.81
N PHE A 105 14.95 -8.57 -16.71
CA PHE A 105 14.31 -7.27 -16.55
C PHE A 105 15.36 -6.15 -16.63
N LEU A 106 16.47 -6.24 -15.89
CA LEU A 106 17.54 -5.24 -15.91
C LEU A 106 18.18 -5.14 -17.30
N ASN A 107 18.51 -6.26 -17.94
CA ASN A 107 19.06 -6.29 -19.30
C ASN A 107 18.10 -5.66 -20.32
N SER A 108 16.78 -5.91 -20.17
CA SER A 108 15.77 -5.35 -21.08
C SER A 108 15.72 -3.82 -21.03
N ILE A 109 16.19 -3.23 -19.94
CA ILE A 109 16.23 -1.79 -19.71
C ILE A 109 17.56 -1.18 -20.15
N GLU A 110 18.67 -1.92 -19.97
CA GLU A 110 19.99 -1.47 -20.40
C GLU A 110 20.12 -1.38 -21.93
N GLN A 111 19.43 -2.27 -22.66
CA GLN A 111 19.44 -2.24 -24.13
C GLN A 111 18.89 -0.92 -24.69
N ASP A 112 18.04 -0.23 -23.95
CA ASP A 112 17.55 1.10 -24.33
C ASP A 112 18.52 2.25 -23.96
N LYS A 113 19.66 1.96 -23.27
CA LYS A 113 20.61 2.97 -22.78
C LYS A 113 22.06 2.49 -22.84
N LYS A 114 22.83 3.11 -23.72
CA LYS A 114 24.27 2.87 -23.90
C LYS A 114 25.16 3.44 -22.77
N GLU A 115 24.66 3.86 -21.63
CA GLU A 115 25.43 4.54 -20.57
C GLU A 115 25.14 4.05 -19.16
N ALA A 116 25.10 2.75 -18.92
CA ALA A 116 25.16 2.23 -17.56
C ALA A 116 26.63 1.89 -17.23
N MET A 117 27.31 2.74 -16.47
CA MET A 117 28.64 2.39 -15.95
C MET A 117 28.49 1.31 -14.88
N PRO A 118 29.16 0.14 -15.04
CA PRO A 118 29.25 -0.83 -13.97
C PRO A 118 30.10 -0.24 -12.84
N VAL A 119 29.53 -0.05 -11.66
CA VAL A 119 30.32 0.37 -10.50
C VAL A 119 31.06 -0.83 -9.95
N MET A 120 32.39 -0.80 -10.09
CA MET A 120 33.28 -1.79 -9.53
C MET A 120 33.19 -1.83 -7.98
N ALA A 121 32.76 -2.97 -7.48
CA ALA A 121 33.28 -3.75 -6.39
C ALA A 121 33.63 -3.05 -5.07
N ASP A 122 32.69 -2.96 -4.20
CA ASP A 122 32.91 -3.27 -2.80
C ASP A 122 32.64 -4.78 -2.62
N ARG A 123 33.32 -5.48 -1.69
CA ARG A 123 33.39 -6.93 -1.43
C ARG A 123 32.10 -7.77 -1.52
N ARG A 124 31.18 -7.41 -2.39
CA ARG A 124 29.86 -8.02 -2.60
C ARG A 124 29.83 -8.71 -3.96
N PHE A 125 29.36 -9.95 -3.99
CA PHE A 125 29.38 -10.82 -5.17
C PHE A 125 28.36 -10.44 -6.29
N ALA A 126 27.63 -9.31 -6.16
CA ALA A 126 26.60 -8.92 -7.12
C ALA A 126 26.84 -7.51 -7.68
N VAL A 127 26.74 -7.40 -9.00
CA VAL A 127 26.76 -6.11 -9.71
C VAL A 127 25.53 -5.30 -9.29
N ARG A 128 25.72 -4.01 -9.04
CA ARG A 128 24.67 -3.04 -8.73
C ARG A 128 24.50 -2.06 -9.86
N PHE A 129 23.25 -1.78 -10.18
CA PHE A 129 22.87 -0.85 -11.21
C PHE A 129 22.27 0.40 -10.56
N TYR A 130 22.80 1.57 -10.88
CA TYR A 130 22.22 2.84 -10.49
C TYR A 130 21.14 3.24 -11.50
N ILE A 131 19.94 3.49 -11.01
CA ILE A 131 18.82 3.85 -11.87
C ILE A 131 18.68 5.36 -11.93
N THR A 132 19.10 5.94 -13.04
CA THR A 132 19.01 7.40 -13.27
C THR A 132 17.76 7.84 -14.00
N THR A 133 16.93 6.91 -14.47
CA THR A 133 15.75 7.20 -15.28
C THR A 133 14.45 7.26 -14.49
N PRO A 134 13.45 8.02 -15.00
CA PRO A 134 12.14 8.15 -14.40
C PRO A 134 11.29 6.90 -14.67
N TRP A 135 11.57 5.79 -13.99
CA TRP A 135 10.68 4.63 -13.98
C TRP A 135 9.50 4.90 -13.08
N GLU A 136 8.39 4.25 -13.35
CA GLU A 136 7.33 4.09 -12.36
C GLU A 136 7.78 3.09 -11.32
N LYS A 137 7.97 3.56 -10.10
CA LYS A 137 8.47 2.79 -8.96
C LYS A 137 7.47 2.93 -7.83
N THR A 138 6.77 1.86 -7.56
CA THR A 138 5.73 1.85 -6.53
C THR A 138 5.99 0.73 -5.55
N LEU A 139 6.08 1.07 -4.27
CA LEU A 139 6.16 0.10 -3.19
C LEU A 139 4.75 -0.11 -2.64
N CYS A 140 4.27 -1.35 -2.74
CA CYS A 140 2.98 -1.76 -2.20
C CYS A 140 3.18 -2.52 -0.89
N PHE A 141 2.34 -2.23 0.09
CA PHE A 141 2.39 -2.91 1.38
C PHE A 141 0.99 -3.12 1.96
N PRO A 142 0.77 -4.27 2.62
CA PRO A 142 -0.49 -4.52 3.30
C PRO A 142 -0.59 -3.67 4.56
N ALA A 143 -1.70 -2.99 4.74
CA ALA A 143 -2.08 -2.32 5.97
C ALA A 143 -3.41 -2.91 6.48
N GLN A 144 -3.61 -2.89 7.79
CA GLN A 144 -4.84 -3.36 8.41
C GLN A 144 -5.70 -2.17 8.81
N PHE A 145 -7.00 -2.40 8.85
CA PHE A 145 -7.96 -1.44 9.37
C PHE A 145 -9.08 -2.16 10.16
N LYS A 146 -9.67 -1.44 11.10
CA LYS A 146 -10.86 -1.85 11.83
C LYS A 146 -12.07 -1.12 11.27
N VAL A 147 -13.17 -1.82 11.03
CA VAL A 147 -14.43 -1.21 10.57
C VAL A 147 -15.22 -0.71 11.79
N LYS A 148 -15.61 0.57 11.75
CA LYS A 148 -16.44 1.21 12.78
C LYS A 148 -17.91 1.25 12.37
N GLU A 149 -18.17 1.61 11.13
CA GLU A 149 -19.51 1.65 10.55
C GLU A 149 -19.50 1.05 9.15
N ILE A 150 -20.59 0.41 8.76
CA ILE A 150 -20.74 -0.16 7.41
C ILE A 150 -22.14 0.11 6.85
N SER A 151 -22.22 0.25 5.53
CA SER A 151 -23.46 0.39 4.76
C SER A 151 -23.29 -0.28 3.40
N LEU A 152 -24.33 -0.33 2.57
CA LEU A 152 -24.26 -0.86 1.20
C LEU A 152 -23.38 -0.04 0.26
N SER A 153 -23.06 1.21 0.59
CA SER A 153 -22.28 2.10 -0.29
C SER A 153 -20.87 2.38 0.20
N GLY A 154 -20.54 2.03 1.44
CA GLY A 154 -19.24 2.34 2.02
C GLY A 154 -19.17 2.05 3.52
N MET A 155 -18.05 2.41 4.09
CA MET A 155 -17.74 2.16 5.50
C MET A 155 -16.94 3.30 6.11
N LEU A 156 -16.94 3.37 7.44
CA LEU A 156 -16.00 4.16 8.24
C LEU A 156 -14.99 3.19 8.84
N ILE A 157 -13.72 3.43 8.59
CA ILE A 157 -12.63 2.60 9.12
C ILE A 157 -11.73 3.40 10.06
N GLN A 158 -11.05 2.68 10.95
CA GLN A 158 -9.97 3.19 11.79
C GLN A 158 -8.66 2.48 11.41
N THR A 159 -7.58 3.25 11.25
CA THR A 159 -6.25 2.75 10.89
C THR A 159 -5.17 3.70 11.43
N ASP A 160 -3.94 3.23 11.52
CA ASP A 160 -2.75 4.01 11.85
C ASP A 160 -2.14 4.76 10.64
N GLN A 161 -2.77 4.65 9.46
CA GLN A 161 -2.29 5.22 8.21
C GLN A 161 -3.16 6.39 7.76
N ALA A 162 -2.56 7.56 7.54
CA ALA A 162 -3.23 8.65 6.83
C ALA A 162 -3.42 8.28 5.36
N LEU A 163 -4.63 8.49 4.83
CA LEU A 163 -4.94 8.24 3.42
C LEU A 163 -5.35 9.53 2.74
N GLY A 164 -4.82 9.75 1.53
CA GLY A 164 -5.19 10.91 0.72
C GLY A 164 -6.66 10.85 0.30
N ILE A 165 -7.39 11.97 0.43
CA ILE A 165 -8.76 12.10 -0.10
C ILE A 165 -8.74 11.85 -1.61
N GLU A 166 -9.77 11.22 -2.15
CA GLU A 166 -9.93 10.76 -3.54
C GLU A 166 -8.99 9.60 -3.94
N SER A 167 -8.11 9.13 -3.07
CA SER A 167 -7.30 7.94 -3.36
C SER A 167 -8.17 6.71 -3.61
N MET A 168 -7.75 5.90 -4.58
CA MET A 168 -8.37 4.61 -4.94
C MET A 168 -7.49 3.48 -4.45
N ILE A 169 -7.94 2.74 -3.47
CA ILE A 169 -7.13 1.76 -2.74
C ILE A 169 -7.75 0.37 -2.83
N PRO A 170 -7.01 -0.66 -3.30
CA PRO A 170 -7.45 -2.05 -3.23
C PRO A 170 -7.65 -2.48 -1.77
N MET A 171 -8.83 -2.99 -1.45
CA MET A 171 -9.22 -3.36 -0.10
C MET A 171 -9.93 -4.71 -0.09
N GLY A 172 -9.77 -5.43 1.03
CA GLY A 172 -10.47 -6.68 1.30
C GLY A 172 -11.08 -6.65 2.69
N LEU A 173 -12.31 -7.12 2.82
CA LEU A 173 -13.09 -7.15 4.06
C LEU A 173 -13.41 -8.60 4.42
N SER A 174 -13.02 -9.03 5.62
CA SER A 174 -13.34 -10.37 6.14
C SER A 174 -14.64 -10.30 6.91
N LEU A 175 -15.77 -10.63 6.26
CA LEU A 175 -17.10 -10.65 6.87
C LEU A 175 -17.43 -11.99 7.53
N LYS A 176 -16.88 -13.10 7.00
CA LYS A 176 -16.94 -14.49 7.53
C LYS A 176 -15.69 -15.24 7.11
N ALA A 177 -15.42 -16.39 7.75
CA ALA A 177 -14.15 -17.11 7.68
C ALA A 177 -13.67 -17.50 6.26
N ASP A 178 -14.54 -17.62 5.26
CA ASP A 178 -14.19 -18.36 4.04
C ASP A 178 -14.03 -17.51 2.77
N ASN A 179 -14.59 -16.30 2.67
CA ASN A 179 -14.46 -15.47 1.47
C ASN A 179 -14.38 -13.97 1.79
N PRO A 180 -13.22 -13.33 1.63
CA PRO A 180 -13.11 -11.90 1.76
C PRO A 180 -13.86 -11.19 0.60
N VAL A 181 -14.61 -10.14 0.93
CA VAL A 181 -15.20 -9.23 -0.06
C VAL A 181 -14.11 -8.28 -0.53
N ASN A 182 -13.79 -8.30 -1.83
CA ASN A 182 -12.77 -7.48 -2.42
C ASN A 182 -13.38 -6.32 -3.22
N PHE A 183 -12.77 -5.12 -3.11
CA PHE A 183 -13.25 -3.91 -3.76
C PHE A 183 -12.14 -2.86 -3.87
N ILE A 184 -12.42 -1.81 -4.62
CA ILE A 184 -11.62 -0.58 -4.59
C ILE A 184 -12.31 0.40 -3.66
N GLY A 185 -11.61 0.84 -2.62
CA GLY A 185 -12.09 1.88 -1.72
C GLY A 185 -11.69 3.27 -2.23
N ARG A 186 -12.68 4.16 -2.49
CA ARG A 186 -12.42 5.59 -2.70
C ARG A 186 -12.45 6.29 -1.35
N VAL A 187 -11.37 6.96 -1.00
CA VAL A 187 -11.28 7.75 0.24
C VAL A 187 -12.13 9.02 0.11
N ALA A 188 -13.22 9.09 0.85
CA ALA A 188 -14.14 10.24 0.85
C ALA A 188 -13.81 11.26 1.94
N SER A 189 -13.19 10.81 3.05
CA SER A 189 -12.78 11.68 4.16
C SER A 189 -11.66 11.02 4.96
N CYS A 190 -10.78 11.83 5.56
CA CYS A 190 -9.74 11.38 6.48
C CYS A 190 -9.68 12.38 7.63
N ARG A 191 -9.78 11.90 8.86
CA ARG A 191 -9.73 12.72 10.08
C ARG A 191 -8.78 12.08 11.07
N VAL A 192 -7.94 12.88 11.71
CA VAL A 192 -7.12 12.43 12.84
C VAL A 192 -8.02 12.26 14.06
N THR A 193 -7.84 11.15 14.76
CA THR A 193 -8.40 10.92 16.09
C THR A 193 -7.24 10.69 17.05
N GLU A 194 -7.16 11.48 18.10
CA GLU A 194 -6.15 11.26 19.15
C GLU A 194 -6.67 10.17 20.08
N ASP A 195 -6.07 8.99 20.01
CA ASP A 195 -6.28 7.93 20.99
C ASP A 195 -4.94 7.39 21.45
N THR A 196 -4.73 7.37 22.79
CA THR A 196 -3.57 6.74 23.48
C THR A 196 -2.16 7.09 22.98
N GLY A 197 -1.93 8.31 22.49
CA GLY A 197 -0.57 8.81 22.17
C GLY A 197 -0.01 8.36 20.82
N GLN A 198 -0.77 7.62 20.02
CA GLN A 198 -0.46 7.32 18.62
C GLN A 198 -1.53 7.94 17.72
N ALA A 199 -1.10 8.55 16.62
CA ALA A 199 -2.03 9.09 15.64
C ALA A 199 -2.86 7.96 15.03
N GLN A 200 -4.19 8.04 15.21
CA GLN A 200 -5.17 7.18 14.59
C GLN A 200 -5.99 8.00 13.60
N TYR A 201 -6.46 7.37 12.56
CA TYR A 201 -7.24 8.03 11.52
C TYR A 201 -8.59 7.36 11.36
N GLU A 202 -9.66 8.15 11.37
CA GLU A 202 -10.98 7.74 10.91
C GLU A 202 -11.17 8.13 9.46
N ILE A 203 -11.45 7.14 8.62
CA ILE A 203 -11.49 7.31 7.18
C ILE A 203 -12.82 6.82 6.63
N GLY A 204 -13.53 7.73 5.97
CA GLY A 204 -14.72 7.38 5.21
C GLY A 204 -14.35 6.82 3.85
N VAL A 205 -14.80 5.60 3.55
CA VAL A 205 -14.50 4.87 2.32
C VAL A 205 -15.77 4.55 1.56
N GLU A 206 -15.83 4.85 0.27
CA GLU A 206 -16.88 4.40 -0.64
C GLU A 206 -16.43 3.12 -1.37
N PHE A 207 -17.34 2.17 -1.52
CA PHE A 207 -17.10 0.96 -2.30
C PHE A 207 -17.19 1.25 -3.80
N LYS A 208 -16.15 0.85 -4.55
CA LYS A 208 -16.10 0.87 -6.01
C LYS A 208 -15.68 -0.51 -6.52
N GLY A 209 -16.13 -0.87 -7.71
CA GLY A 209 -15.69 -2.11 -8.38
C GLY A 209 -16.09 -3.41 -7.67
N LEU A 210 -17.12 -3.40 -6.80
CA LEU A 210 -17.68 -4.63 -6.24
C LEU A 210 -18.23 -5.51 -7.36
N THR A 211 -17.82 -6.78 -7.37
CA THR A 211 -18.45 -7.81 -8.20
C THR A 211 -19.87 -8.09 -7.70
N ASP A 212 -20.72 -8.73 -8.52
CA ASP A 212 -22.08 -9.09 -8.10
C ASP A 212 -22.06 -10.08 -6.91
N THR A 213 -21.07 -10.98 -6.88
CA THR A 213 -20.85 -11.91 -5.75
C THR A 213 -20.49 -11.16 -4.48
N ASP A 214 -19.51 -10.22 -4.55
CA ASP A 214 -19.10 -9.42 -3.41
C ASP A 214 -20.24 -8.54 -2.89
N ARG A 215 -21.02 -7.96 -3.82
CA ARG A 215 -22.20 -7.17 -3.49
C ARG A 215 -23.27 -7.98 -2.78
N THR A 216 -23.50 -9.22 -3.21
CA THR A 216 -24.45 -10.13 -2.58
C THR A 216 -24.00 -10.53 -1.18
N SER A 217 -22.71 -10.85 -1.01
CA SER A 217 -22.11 -11.18 0.28
C SER A 217 -22.21 -10.00 1.27
N LEU A 218 -21.90 -8.79 0.80
CA LEU A 218 -22.02 -7.57 1.59
C LEU A 218 -23.47 -7.31 2.01
N LYS A 219 -24.42 -7.46 1.07
CA LYS A 219 -25.85 -7.26 1.33
C LYS A 219 -26.35 -8.27 2.36
N THR A 220 -26.06 -9.55 2.20
CA THR A 220 -26.41 -10.60 3.16
C THR A 220 -25.91 -10.29 4.56
N PHE A 221 -24.67 -9.81 4.66
CA PHE A 221 -24.11 -9.41 5.95
C PHE A 221 -24.83 -8.20 6.55
N ILE A 222 -25.13 -7.17 5.75
CA ILE A 222 -25.85 -5.97 6.23
C ILE A 222 -27.29 -6.31 6.65
N ASP A 223 -27.97 -7.18 5.90
CA ASP A 223 -29.31 -7.66 6.24
C ASP A 223 -29.28 -8.42 7.59
N TYR A 224 -28.26 -9.25 7.83
CA TYR A 224 -28.04 -9.90 9.12
C TYR A 224 -27.88 -8.90 10.27
N LEU A 225 -27.09 -7.83 10.10
CA LEU A 225 -26.95 -6.75 11.10
C LEU A 225 -28.29 -6.06 11.37
N GLY A 226 -29.11 -5.86 10.35
CA GLY A 226 -30.44 -5.28 10.47
C GLY A 226 -31.42 -6.12 11.29
N VAL A 227 -31.32 -7.44 11.22
CA VAL A 227 -32.15 -8.40 12.01
C VAL A 227 -31.60 -8.55 13.43
N ALA A 228 -30.29 -8.48 13.61
CA ALA A 228 -29.63 -8.59 14.92
C ALA A 228 -29.85 -7.37 15.82
N GLY A 229 -30.51 -6.31 15.33
CA GLY A 229 -30.86 -5.12 16.13
C GLY A 229 -29.65 -4.19 16.39
N MET A 230 -28.60 -4.28 15.60
CA MET A 230 -27.40 -3.45 15.67
C MET A 230 -27.50 -2.17 14.81
#